data_71ceadebc9f717f0f429c5ba83bc8b66
#
_entry.id   71ceadebc9f717f0f429c5ba83bc8b66
#
_cell.length_a   1.000
_cell.length_b   1.000
_cell.length_c   1.000
_cell.angle_alpha   90.00
_cell.angle_beta   90.00
_cell.angle_gamma   90.00
#
_symmetry.space_group_name_H-M   'P 1'
#
loop_
_entity.id
_entity.type
_entity.pdbx_description
1 polymer ?
#
loop_
_entity_poly.entity_id
_entity_poly.type
_entity_poly.pdbx_seq_one_letter_code
_entity_poly.pdbx_strand_id
1 'polypeptide(L)'
;LEGGEADLFLPYFQYLPWYLILIAPAVGMRLWSEEQRLGTLELILTMPLAPWHAILGKYLAAAVVLFTMLVLSFPIVWTINFLGEPDNGVILAGFVATYLVALCFLAVTSVVSAITRSQLVALLVSVAICLVLWLGGLPHLSEMLMNLKGGWLVAWPVLKLINSVGVMPHFTELAKGVLGLRDLVFFVTFIAFCLFATSVAIRVKRA
;
A
#
# COMPACT_ATOMS: atom_id res chain seq x y z
N LEU A 1 -18.26 31.17 10.29
CA LEU A 1 -16.80 30.93 10.12
C LEU A 1 -16.34 29.62 10.73
N GLU A 2 -17.27 28.70 11.08
CA GLU A 2 -16.98 27.40 11.74
C GLU A 2 -16.68 26.25 10.76
N GLY A 3 -16.64 26.46 9.47
CA GLY A 3 -16.43 25.40 8.45
C GLY A 3 -15.06 25.41 7.75
N GLY A 4 -14.19 26.38 8.01
CA GLY A 4 -13.01 26.58 7.18
C GLY A 4 -11.75 25.81 7.57
N GLU A 5 -11.67 25.31 8.79
CA GLU A 5 -10.43 24.74 9.34
C GLU A 5 -10.33 23.23 9.21
N ALA A 6 -11.44 22.51 9.29
CA ALA A 6 -11.52 21.08 9.00
C ALA A 6 -11.33 20.77 7.51
N ASP A 7 -11.67 21.73 6.63
CA ASP A 7 -11.61 21.58 5.17
C ASP A 7 -10.19 21.50 4.59
N LEU A 8 -9.19 22.06 5.26
CA LEU A 8 -7.79 22.00 4.78
C LEU A 8 -7.13 20.63 5.07
N PHE A 9 -7.63 19.91 6.07
CA PHE A 9 -7.07 18.63 6.49
C PHE A 9 -7.54 17.45 5.66
N LEU A 10 -8.83 17.41 5.35
CA LEU A 10 -9.43 16.38 4.52
C LEU A 10 -8.75 16.27 3.15
N PRO A 11 -8.46 17.36 2.41
CA PRO A 11 -7.75 17.26 1.13
C PRO A 11 -6.34 16.69 1.26
N TYR A 12 -5.58 17.03 2.31
CA TYR A 12 -4.21 16.54 2.47
C TYR A 12 -4.18 15.02 2.56
N PHE A 13 -4.98 14.40 3.45
CA PHE A 13 -5.04 12.96 3.58
C PHE A 13 -5.71 12.28 2.38
N GLN A 14 -6.59 12.96 1.68
CA GLN A 14 -7.21 12.44 0.47
C GLN A 14 -6.21 12.29 -0.69
N TYR A 15 -5.22 13.18 -0.79
CA TYR A 15 -4.21 13.13 -1.85
C TYR A 15 -2.98 12.29 -1.49
N LEU A 16 -2.65 12.11 -0.21
CA LEU A 16 -1.48 11.35 0.22
C LEU A 16 -1.42 9.92 -0.35
N PRO A 17 -2.49 9.12 -0.36
CA PRO A 17 -2.46 7.79 -0.96
C PRO A 17 -2.13 7.78 -2.45
N TRP A 18 -2.50 8.82 -3.19
CA TRP A 18 -2.16 8.95 -4.61
C TRP A 18 -0.65 9.07 -4.84
N TYR A 19 0.04 9.81 -3.99
CA TYR A 19 1.51 9.87 -4.02
C TYR A 19 2.12 8.52 -3.62
N LEU A 20 1.52 7.82 -2.67
CA LEU A 20 2.01 6.52 -2.20
C LEU A 20 1.87 5.42 -3.26
N ILE A 21 0.91 5.51 -4.19
CA ILE A 21 0.78 4.60 -5.33
C ILE A 21 2.07 4.58 -6.19
N LEU A 22 2.80 5.69 -6.22
CA LEU A 22 4.07 5.79 -6.94
C LEU A 22 5.28 5.57 -6.03
N ILE A 23 5.29 6.18 -4.84
CA ILE A 23 6.43 6.19 -3.92
C ILE A 23 6.69 4.80 -3.33
N ALA A 24 5.64 4.09 -2.87
CA ALA A 24 5.83 2.77 -2.28
C ALA A 24 6.39 1.74 -3.28
N PRO A 25 5.89 1.65 -4.54
CA PRO A 25 6.52 0.86 -5.57
C PRO A 25 7.94 1.30 -5.94
N ALA A 26 8.23 2.59 -5.95
CA ALA A 26 9.58 3.09 -6.23
C ALA A 26 10.61 2.64 -5.18
N VAL A 27 10.21 2.62 -3.90
CA VAL A 27 11.03 2.08 -2.81
C VAL A 27 11.15 0.55 -2.90
N GLY A 28 10.04 -0.13 -3.18
CA GLY A 28 9.96 -1.59 -3.16
C GLY A 28 10.47 -2.29 -4.41
N MET A 29 10.58 -1.60 -5.55
CA MET A 29 10.95 -2.22 -6.84
C MET A 29 12.29 -2.97 -6.81
N ARG A 30 13.24 -2.53 -5.97
CA ARG A 30 14.59 -3.09 -5.86
C ARG A 30 14.72 -4.22 -4.86
N LEU A 31 13.71 -4.49 -4.05
CA LEU A 31 13.79 -5.44 -2.93
C LEU A 31 14.30 -6.82 -3.35
N TRP A 32 13.85 -7.32 -4.50
CA TRP A 32 14.20 -8.65 -5.02
C TRP A 32 14.67 -8.65 -6.47
N SER A 33 14.18 -7.70 -7.29
CA SER A 33 14.49 -7.67 -8.73
C SER A 33 15.98 -7.42 -9.00
N GLU A 34 16.67 -6.66 -8.15
CA GLU A 34 18.09 -6.39 -8.28
C GLU A 34 18.93 -7.63 -8.00
N GLU A 35 18.62 -8.39 -6.96
CA GLU A 35 19.30 -9.64 -6.63
C GLU A 35 19.05 -10.73 -7.67
N GLN A 36 17.84 -10.76 -8.25
CA GLN A 36 17.57 -11.66 -9.36
C GLN A 36 18.35 -11.30 -10.61
N ARG A 37 18.53 -9.99 -10.87
CA ARG A 37 19.31 -9.50 -12.01
C ARG A 37 20.80 -9.80 -11.84
N LEU A 38 21.32 -9.68 -10.61
CA LEU A 38 22.72 -9.92 -10.29
C LEU A 38 23.05 -11.40 -10.04
N GLY A 39 22.03 -12.29 -9.97
CA GLY A 39 22.22 -13.70 -9.65
C GLY A 39 22.57 -13.97 -8.18
N THR A 40 22.52 -12.96 -7.30
CA THR A 40 22.86 -13.08 -5.88
C THR A 40 21.73 -13.67 -5.04
N LEU A 41 20.54 -13.87 -5.61
CA LEU A 41 19.41 -14.49 -4.93
C LEU A 41 19.75 -15.91 -4.44
N GLU A 42 20.48 -16.71 -5.24
CA GLU A 42 20.90 -18.06 -4.88
C GLU A 42 21.85 -18.05 -3.68
N LEU A 43 22.73 -17.05 -3.59
CA LEU A 43 23.64 -16.89 -2.46
C LEU A 43 22.88 -16.63 -1.14
N ILE A 44 21.83 -15.84 -1.19
CA ILE A 44 20.98 -15.57 -0.01
C ILE A 44 20.24 -16.85 0.42
N LEU A 45 19.80 -17.65 -0.54
CA LEU A 45 19.07 -18.88 -0.28
C LEU A 45 19.97 -20.04 0.20
N THR A 46 21.29 -19.99 -0.04
CA THR A 46 22.27 -20.97 0.47
C THR A 46 22.76 -20.65 1.87
N MET A 47 22.52 -19.44 2.37
CA MET A 47 22.85 -19.08 3.74
C MET A 47 22.05 -19.91 4.75
N PRO A 48 22.61 -20.27 5.93
CA PRO A 48 21.95 -21.05 6.96
C PRO A 48 20.91 -20.23 7.74
N LEU A 49 20.18 -19.35 7.04
CA LEU A 49 19.11 -18.51 7.56
C LEU A 49 17.78 -18.91 6.94
N ALA A 50 16.72 -18.93 7.73
CA ALA A 50 15.40 -19.15 7.19
C ALA A 50 15.02 -18.02 6.23
N PRO A 51 14.48 -18.29 5.03
CA PRO A 51 14.14 -17.28 4.01
C PRO A 51 13.25 -16.14 4.54
N TRP A 52 12.45 -16.44 5.54
CA TRP A 52 11.59 -15.47 6.22
C TRP A 52 12.35 -14.29 6.86
N HIS A 53 13.55 -14.55 7.41
CA HIS A 53 14.34 -13.46 8.02
C HIS A 53 14.80 -12.46 6.96
N ALA A 54 15.19 -12.94 5.77
CA ALA A 54 15.56 -12.06 4.66
C ALA A 54 14.35 -11.25 4.14
N ILE A 55 13.18 -11.90 4.01
CA ILE A 55 11.95 -11.26 3.54
C ILE A 55 11.51 -10.18 4.51
N LEU A 56 11.39 -10.51 5.79
CA LEU A 56 10.97 -9.56 6.83
C LEU A 56 12.00 -8.44 7.01
N GLY A 57 13.29 -8.76 7.02
CA GLY A 57 14.35 -7.77 7.18
C GLY A 57 14.31 -6.71 6.07
N LYS A 58 14.21 -7.13 4.81
CA LYS A 58 14.12 -6.21 3.67
C LYS A 58 12.82 -5.41 3.66
N TYR A 59 11.70 -6.08 3.94
CA TYR A 59 10.40 -5.42 4.01
C TYR A 59 10.40 -4.36 5.11
N LEU A 60 10.89 -4.68 6.32
CA LEU A 60 10.97 -3.74 7.43
C LEU A 60 11.93 -2.57 7.13
N ALA A 61 13.07 -2.83 6.48
CA ALA A 61 13.98 -1.76 6.07
C ALA A 61 13.28 -0.77 5.11
N ALA A 62 12.55 -1.26 4.12
CA ALA A 62 11.77 -0.42 3.21
C ALA A 62 10.60 0.29 3.92
N ALA A 63 9.96 -0.38 4.88
CA ALA A 63 8.91 0.20 5.72
C ALA A 63 9.45 1.38 6.56
N VAL A 64 10.65 1.27 7.11
CA VAL A 64 11.32 2.36 7.83
C VAL A 64 11.58 3.56 6.91
N VAL A 65 11.96 3.32 5.65
CA VAL A 65 12.15 4.42 4.67
C VAL A 65 10.83 5.17 4.44
N LEU A 66 9.71 4.44 4.24
CA LEU A 66 8.39 5.05 4.07
C LEU A 66 7.92 5.77 5.34
N PHE A 67 8.20 5.21 6.52
CA PHE A 67 7.93 5.86 7.79
C PHE A 67 8.70 7.18 7.93
N THR A 68 9.98 7.18 7.59
CA THR A 68 10.81 8.38 7.62
C THR A 68 10.28 9.47 6.69
N MET A 69 9.81 9.09 5.49
CA MET A 69 9.17 10.04 4.56
C MET A 69 7.91 10.66 5.17
N LEU A 70 7.07 9.87 5.85
CA LEU A 70 5.88 10.38 6.52
C LEU A 70 6.24 11.29 7.70
N VAL A 71 7.25 10.95 8.49
CA VAL A 71 7.74 11.80 9.58
C VAL A 71 8.27 13.14 9.05
N LEU A 72 8.96 13.15 7.92
CA LEU A 72 9.44 14.37 7.27
C LEU A 72 8.29 15.27 6.77
N SER A 73 7.07 14.76 6.61
CA SER A 73 5.89 15.57 6.29
C SER A 73 5.23 16.20 7.53
N PHE A 74 5.69 15.87 8.74
CA PHE A 74 5.15 16.38 10.02
C PHE A 74 5.16 17.92 10.19
N PRO A 75 6.09 18.69 9.59
CA PRO A 75 6.03 20.17 9.64
C PRO A 75 4.70 20.74 9.12
N ILE A 76 4.00 20.03 8.22
CA ILE A 76 2.67 20.43 7.76
C ILE A 76 1.67 20.46 8.93
N VAL A 77 1.76 19.50 9.85
CA VAL A 77 0.92 19.43 11.05
C VAL A 77 1.16 20.67 11.94
N TRP A 78 2.41 21.09 12.11
CA TRP A 78 2.74 22.29 12.86
C TRP A 78 2.12 23.54 12.21
N THR A 79 2.21 23.65 10.90
CA THR A 79 1.63 24.79 10.18
C THR A 79 0.12 24.86 10.38
N ILE A 80 -0.57 23.73 10.34
CA ILE A 80 -2.03 23.67 10.51
C ILE A 80 -2.43 23.97 11.95
N ASN A 81 -1.70 23.45 12.94
CA ASN A 81 -1.93 23.79 14.35
C ASN A 81 -1.64 25.27 14.67
N PHE A 82 -0.81 25.92 13.85
CA PHE A 82 -0.55 27.36 14.00
C PHE A 82 -1.66 28.23 13.37
N LEU A 83 -2.35 27.71 12.34
CA LEU A 83 -3.42 28.44 11.65
C LEU A 83 -4.80 28.24 12.30
N GLY A 84 -5.01 27.15 13.07
CA GLY A 84 -6.29 26.83 13.68
C GLY A 84 -6.16 25.85 14.85
N GLU A 85 -7.28 25.35 15.35
CA GLU A 85 -7.37 24.34 16.41
C GLU A 85 -7.88 22.99 15.84
N PRO A 86 -7.07 22.28 15.04
CA PRO A 86 -7.49 21.00 14.45
C PRO A 86 -7.54 19.90 15.53
N ASP A 87 -8.38 18.88 15.31
CA ASP A 87 -8.38 17.68 16.12
C ASP A 87 -7.12 16.83 15.85
N ASN A 88 -6.15 16.93 16.77
CA ASN A 88 -4.88 16.19 16.67
C ASN A 88 -5.07 14.67 16.70
N GLY A 89 -6.20 14.16 17.23
CA GLY A 89 -6.53 12.74 17.21
C GLY A 89 -6.83 12.25 15.80
N VAL A 90 -7.62 13.02 15.05
CA VAL A 90 -7.94 12.73 13.64
C VAL A 90 -6.68 12.80 12.76
N ILE A 91 -5.80 13.77 13.04
CA ILE A 91 -4.52 13.90 12.35
C ILE A 91 -3.67 12.64 12.52
N LEU A 92 -3.49 12.20 13.76
CA LEU A 92 -2.67 11.04 14.07
C LEU A 92 -3.27 9.77 13.45
N ALA A 93 -4.59 9.61 13.51
CA ALA A 93 -5.29 8.51 12.85
C ALA A 93 -5.08 8.52 11.32
N GLY A 94 -5.12 9.71 10.69
CA GLY A 94 -4.83 9.89 9.27
C GLY A 94 -3.40 9.48 8.89
N PHE A 95 -2.40 9.83 9.70
CA PHE A 95 -1.01 9.40 9.49
C PHE A 95 -0.84 7.88 9.64
N VAL A 96 -1.48 7.28 10.66
CA VAL A 96 -1.48 5.82 10.86
C VAL A 96 -2.14 5.12 9.69
N ALA A 97 -3.31 5.58 9.24
CA ALA A 97 -4.02 5.04 8.09
C ALA A 97 -3.16 5.12 6.82
N THR A 98 -2.53 6.28 6.57
CA THR A 98 -1.64 6.49 5.43
C THR A 98 -0.43 5.55 5.46
N TYR A 99 0.15 5.34 6.63
CA TYR A 99 1.27 4.41 6.79
C TYR A 99 0.85 2.96 6.53
N LEU A 100 -0.32 2.54 7.00
CA LEU A 100 -0.86 1.21 6.72
C LEU A 100 -1.09 0.97 5.21
N VAL A 101 -1.61 1.97 4.50
CA VAL A 101 -1.73 1.92 3.03
C VAL A 101 -0.37 1.80 2.36
N ALA A 102 0.61 2.60 2.81
CA ALA A 102 1.99 2.53 2.30
C ALA A 102 2.59 1.14 2.47
N LEU A 103 2.38 0.50 3.64
CA LEU A 103 2.83 -0.86 3.92
C LEU A 103 2.13 -1.90 3.02
N CYS A 104 0.83 -1.74 2.73
CA CYS A 104 0.13 -2.61 1.78
C CYS A 104 0.70 -2.50 0.36
N PHE A 105 0.92 -1.29 -0.13
CA PHE A 105 1.49 -1.07 -1.45
C PHE A 105 2.93 -1.60 -1.54
N LEU A 106 3.71 -1.43 -0.48
CA LEU A 106 5.05 -2.01 -0.37
C LEU A 106 5.01 -3.55 -0.40
N ALA A 107 4.04 -4.18 0.29
CA ALA A 107 3.89 -5.63 0.31
C ALA A 107 3.53 -6.19 -1.09
N VAL A 108 2.62 -5.53 -1.80
CA VAL A 108 2.31 -5.86 -3.21
C VAL A 108 3.55 -5.74 -4.09
N THR A 109 4.30 -4.65 -3.93
CA THR A 109 5.53 -4.42 -4.70
C THR A 109 6.59 -5.48 -4.41
N SER A 110 6.68 -5.95 -3.16
CA SER A 110 7.58 -7.04 -2.79
C SER A 110 7.28 -8.31 -3.57
N VAL A 111 5.99 -8.68 -3.75
CA VAL A 111 5.57 -9.83 -4.56
C VAL A 111 6.01 -9.65 -6.02
N VAL A 112 5.68 -8.50 -6.61
CA VAL A 112 5.98 -8.22 -8.02
C VAL A 112 7.50 -8.19 -8.26
N SER A 113 8.24 -7.56 -7.36
CA SER A 113 9.71 -7.52 -7.39
C SER A 113 10.34 -8.92 -7.28
N ALA A 114 9.70 -9.85 -6.52
CA ALA A 114 10.15 -11.23 -6.41
C ALA A 114 9.87 -12.07 -7.68
N ILE A 115 8.94 -11.67 -8.54
CA ILE A 115 8.61 -12.38 -9.77
C ILE A 115 9.46 -11.87 -10.94
N THR A 116 9.77 -10.59 -10.99
CA THR A 116 10.41 -9.89 -12.11
C THR A 116 11.91 -9.67 -11.90
N ARG A 117 12.71 -9.82 -12.98
CA ARG A 117 14.15 -9.49 -12.98
C ARG A 117 14.45 -8.03 -13.31
N SER A 118 13.49 -7.31 -13.88
CA SER A 118 13.64 -5.91 -14.29
C SER A 118 13.00 -4.99 -13.27
N GLN A 119 13.76 -4.03 -12.73
CA GLN A 119 13.28 -3.04 -11.77
C GLN A 119 12.17 -2.16 -12.35
N LEU A 120 12.31 -1.74 -13.64
CA LEU A 120 11.30 -0.92 -14.30
C LEU A 120 9.98 -1.67 -14.49
N VAL A 121 10.04 -2.95 -14.88
CA VAL A 121 8.83 -3.78 -15.01
C VAL A 121 8.19 -3.98 -13.64
N ALA A 122 9.00 -4.23 -12.59
CA ALA A 122 8.49 -4.33 -11.22
C ALA A 122 7.78 -3.04 -10.78
N LEU A 123 8.35 -1.87 -11.07
CA LEU A 123 7.75 -0.58 -10.78
C LEU A 123 6.40 -0.43 -11.50
N LEU A 124 6.38 -0.56 -12.83
CA LEU A 124 5.17 -0.32 -13.64
C LEU A 124 4.02 -1.25 -13.28
N VAL A 125 4.32 -2.55 -13.12
CA VAL A 125 3.30 -3.55 -12.74
C VAL A 125 2.80 -3.29 -11.32
N SER A 126 3.68 -2.96 -10.37
CA SER A 126 3.27 -2.65 -9.00
C SER A 126 2.41 -1.39 -8.92
N VAL A 127 2.76 -0.32 -9.64
CA VAL A 127 1.95 0.90 -9.73
C VAL A 127 0.56 0.59 -10.30
N ALA A 128 0.49 -0.21 -11.38
CA ALA A 128 -0.79 -0.61 -11.97
C ALA A 128 -1.65 -1.40 -10.98
N ILE A 129 -1.07 -2.36 -10.25
CA ILE A 129 -1.81 -3.15 -9.24
C ILE A 129 -2.25 -2.25 -8.08
N CYS A 130 -1.38 -1.38 -7.55
CA CYS A 130 -1.71 -0.46 -6.46
C CYS A 130 -2.83 0.51 -6.88
N LEU A 131 -2.80 1.00 -8.12
CA LEU A 131 -3.84 1.84 -8.68
C LEU A 131 -5.19 1.10 -8.78
N VAL A 132 -5.18 -0.15 -9.23
CA VAL A 132 -6.39 -0.99 -9.27
C VAL A 132 -6.93 -1.24 -7.86
N LEU A 133 -6.07 -1.54 -6.88
CA LEU A 133 -6.48 -1.74 -5.48
C LEU A 133 -7.06 -0.46 -4.86
N TRP A 134 -6.52 0.70 -5.22
CA TRP A 134 -7.01 1.99 -4.75
C TRP A 134 -8.35 2.35 -5.41
N LEU A 135 -8.41 2.32 -6.75
CA LEU A 135 -9.61 2.64 -7.51
C LEU A 135 -10.75 1.63 -7.28
N GLY A 136 -10.42 0.36 -7.06
CA GLY A 136 -11.39 -0.69 -6.79
C GLY A 136 -12.25 -0.43 -5.54
N GLY A 137 -11.77 0.40 -4.61
CA GLY A 137 -12.53 0.85 -3.46
C GLY A 137 -13.47 2.02 -3.72
N LEU A 138 -13.49 2.62 -4.92
CA LEU A 138 -14.37 3.72 -5.27
C LEU A 138 -15.78 3.19 -5.62
N PRO A 139 -16.84 3.59 -4.88
CA PRO A 139 -18.21 3.14 -5.16
C PRO A 139 -18.68 3.57 -6.55
N HIS A 140 -18.29 4.74 -7.03
CA HIS A 140 -18.65 5.26 -8.35
C HIS A 140 -18.08 4.43 -9.50
N LEU A 141 -16.92 3.82 -9.33
CA LEU A 141 -16.31 2.99 -10.37
C LEU A 141 -17.06 1.68 -10.53
N SER A 142 -17.55 1.09 -9.44
CA SER A 142 -18.37 -0.12 -9.46
C SER A 142 -19.71 0.13 -10.14
N GLU A 143 -20.35 1.26 -9.88
CA GLU A 143 -21.60 1.66 -10.53
C GLU A 143 -21.42 1.95 -12.02
N MET A 144 -20.34 2.63 -12.40
CA MET A 144 -20.02 2.94 -13.79
C MET A 144 -19.73 1.67 -14.60
N LEU A 145 -19.00 0.72 -14.02
CA LEU A 145 -18.71 -0.58 -14.66
C LEU A 145 -19.94 -1.49 -14.73
N MET A 146 -20.86 -1.40 -13.78
CA MET A 146 -22.15 -2.10 -13.83
C MET A 146 -23.06 -1.57 -14.94
N ASN A 147 -22.95 -0.29 -15.28
CA ASN A 147 -23.75 0.34 -16.33
C ASN A 147 -23.24 0.06 -17.76
N LEU A 148 -22.03 -0.51 -17.91
CA LEU A 148 -21.50 -0.94 -19.21
C LEU A 148 -22.27 -2.19 -19.69
N LYS A 149 -23.18 -1.97 -20.63
CA LYS A 149 -24.00 -3.01 -21.28
C LYS A 149 -23.11 -4.09 -21.90
N GLY A 150 -23.06 -5.28 -21.30
CA GLY A 150 -22.50 -6.48 -21.93
C GLY A 150 -21.47 -7.30 -21.15
N GLY A 151 -20.94 -6.79 -20.04
CA GLY A 151 -19.87 -7.49 -19.30
C GLY A 151 -20.26 -8.02 -17.91
N TRP A 152 -21.51 -7.92 -17.52
CA TRP A 152 -21.94 -8.14 -16.14
C TRP A 152 -21.72 -9.56 -15.60
N LEU A 153 -21.81 -10.58 -16.44
CA LEU A 153 -21.65 -11.97 -16.00
C LEU A 153 -20.21 -12.33 -15.61
N VAL A 154 -19.21 -11.71 -16.25
CA VAL A 154 -17.79 -11.96 -15.96
C VAL A 154 -17.21 -10.87 -15.05
N ALA A 155 -17.68 -9.63 -15.18
CA ALA A 155 -17.22 -8.51 -14.38
C ALA A 155 -17.73 -8.55 -12.92
N TRP A 156 -18.91 -9.09 -12.66
CA TRP A 156 -19.53 -9.15 -11.33
C TRP A 156 -18.66 -9.84 -10.26
N PRO A 157 -18.18 -11.09 -10.44
CA PRO A 157 -17.35 -11.73 -9.42
C PRO A 157 -16.00 -11.04 -9.26
N VAL A 158 -15.40 -10.54 -10.35
CA VAL A 158 -14.11 -9.84 -10.33
C VAL A 158 -14.24 -8.48 -9.63
N LEU A 159 -15.28 -7.70 -9.94
CA LEU A 159 -15.57 -6.43 -9.29
C LEU A 159 -15.89 -6.60 -7.81
N LYS A 160 -16.63 -7.64 -7.43
CA LYS A 160 -16.93 -7.95 -6.04
C LYS A 160 -15.66 -8.32 -5.26
N LEU A 161 -14.75 -9.05 -5.88
CA LEU A 161 -13.43 -9.35 -5.32
C LEU A 161 -12.58 -8.08 -5.18
N ILE A 162 -12.50 -7.25 -6.20
CA ILE A 162 -11.76 -5.98 -6.19
C ILE A 162 -12.32 -5.04 -5.12
N ASN A 163 -13.64 -4.92 -5.00
CA ASN A 163 -14.27 -4.09 -3.97
C ASN A 163 -14.03 -4.63 -2.55
N SER A 164 -14.01 -5.96 -2.36
CA SER A 164 -13.75 -6.55 -1.04
C SER A 164 -12.28 -6.48 -0.62
N VAL A 165 -11.36 -6.35 -1.57
CA VAL A 165 -9.91 -6.20 -1.34
C VAL A 165 -9.47 -4.73 -1.47
N GLY A 166 -10.39 -3.83 -1.89
CA GLY A 166 -10.11 -2.41 -2.04
C GLY A 166 -9.62 -1.78 -0.75
N VAL A 167 -8.51 -1.04 -0.83
CA VAL A 167 -7.85 -0.40 0.32
C VAL A 167 -8.56 0.90 0.72
N MET A 168 -9.19 1.59 -0.24
CA MET A 168 -9.78 2.92 -0.02
C MET A 168 -10.90 2.96 1.03
N PRO A 169 -11.89 2.04 1.09
CA PRO A 169 -12.93 2.09 2.11
C PRO A 169 -12.38 2.02 3.53
N HIS A 170 -11.43 1.09 3.75
CA HIS A 170 -10.76 0.93 5.04
C HIS A 170 -9.92 2.14 5.42
N PHE A 171 -9.28 2.78 4.44
CA PHE A 171 -8.54 4.03 4.64
C PHE A 171 -9.46 5.17 5.07
N THR A 172 -10.60 5.36 4.39
CA THR A 172 -11.52 6.47 4.68
C THR A 172 -12.14 6.36 6.07
N GLU A 173 -12.42 5.17 6.57
CA GLU A 173 -12.92 4.95 7.94
C GLU A 173 -11.83 5.30 8.97
N LEU A 174 -10.61 4.80 8.77
CA LEU A 174 -9.47 5.10 9.65
C LEU A 174 -9.10 6.60 9.63
N ALA A 175 -9.11 7.23 8.46
CA ALA A 175 -8.78 8.65 8.32
C ALA A 175 -9.77 9.59 9.01
N LYS A 176 -11.01 9.14 9.26
CA LYS A 176 -12.02 9.87 10.06
C LYS A 176 -11.79 9.76 11.58
N GLY A 177 -10.72 9.09 12.01
CA GLY A 177 -10.41 8.90 13.43
C GLY A 177 -11.07 7.66 14.06
N VAL A 178 -11.82 6.86 13.30
CA VAL A 178 -12.44 5.62 13.79
C VAL A 178 -11.46 4.46 13.60
N LEU A 179 -10.66 4.17 14.62
CA LEU A 179 -9.74 3.03 14.61
C LEU A 179 -10.52 1.72 14.80
N GLY A 180 -11.11 1.23 13.73
CA GLY A 180 -11.80 -0.06 13.71
C GLY A 180 -10.80 -1.22 13.79
N LEU A 181 -10.96 -2.14 14.75
CA LEU A 181 -10.18 -3.39 14.79
C LEU A 181 -10.31 -4.20 13.49
N ARG A 182 -11.44 -4.12 12.85
CA ARG A 182 -11.73 -4.78 11.56
C ARG A 182 -10.76 -4.31 10.47
N ASP A 183 -10.52 -3.00 10.40
CA ASP A 183 -9.68 -2.40 9.36
C ASP A 183 -8.20 -2.72 9.61
N LEU A 184 -7.76 -2.67 10.88
CA LEU A 184 -6.41 -3.10 11.26
C LEU A 184 -6.15 -4.57 10.91
N VAL A 185 -7.09 -5.46 11.22
CA VAL A 185 -6.99 -6.89 10.88
C VAL A 185 -6.91 -7.08 9.37
N PHE A 186 -7.70 -6.33 8.60
CA PHE A 186 -7.63 -6.36 7.14
C PHE A 186 -6.22 -6.02 6.63
N PHE A 187 -5.64 -4.89 7.08
CA PHE A 187 -4.30 -4.47 6.65
C PHE A 187 -3.23 -5.50 7.02
N VAL A 188 -3.25 -5.99 8.26
CA VAL A 188 -2.27 -6.99 8.73
C VAL A 188 -2.39 -8.29 7.95
N THR A 189 -3.61 -8.79 7.73
CA THR A 189 -3.85 -10.01 6.97
C THR A 189 -3.43 -9.87 5.51
N PHE A 190 -3.71 -8.74 4.89
CA PHE A 190 -3.31 -8.44 3.52
C PHE A 190 -1.80 -8.40 3.35
N ILE A 191 -1.10 -7.70 4.26
CA ILE A 191 0.37 -7.64 4.28
C ILE A 191 0.97 -9.04 4.48
N ALA A 192 0.46 -9.80 5.46
CA ALA A 192 0.92 -11.16 5.72
C ALA A 192 0.73 -12.08 4.51
N PHE A 193 -0.42 -11.99 3.83
CA PHE A 193 -0.69 -12.73 2.60
C PHE A 193 0.31 -12.37 1.48
N CYS A 194 0.57 -11.10 1.25
CA CYS A 194 1.53 -10.65 0.24
C CYS A 194 2.96 -11.11 0.58
N LEU A 195 3.38 -11.04 1.85
CA LEU A 195 4.70 -11.53 2.26
C LEU A 195 4.81 -13.06 2.12
N PHE A 196 3.72 -13.79 2.40
CA PHE A 196 3.65 -15.22 2.13
C PHE A 196 3.78 -15.51 0.63
N ALA A 197 3.05 -14.78 -0.22
CA ALA A 197 3.16 -14.89 -1.68
C ALA A 197 4.59 -14.58 -2.17
N THR A 198 5.26 -13.60 -1.59
CA THR A 198 6.68 -13.30 -1.85
C THR A 198 7.57 -14.51 -1.53
N SER A 199 7.33 -15.16 -0.38
CA SER A 199 8.07 -16.36 0.03
C SER A 199 7.88 -17.50 -0.97
N VAL A 200 6.66 -17.72 -1.43
CA VAL A 200 6.36 -18.76 -2.43
C VAL A 200 7.04 -18.43 -3.77
N ALA A 201 6.94 -17.17 -4.23
CA ALA A 201 7.56 -16.73 -5.48
C ALA A 201 9.09 -16.95 -5.49
N ILE A 202 9.76 -16.69 -4.37
CA ILE A 202 11.20 -16.91 -4.21
C ILE A 202 11.53 -18.40 -4.19
N ARG A 203 10.71 -19.23 -3.53
CA ARG A 203 10.94 -20.69 -3.46
C ARG A 203 10.75 -21.39 -4.80
N VAL A 204 9.75 -21.00 -5.58
CA VAL A 204 9.50 -21.57 -6.92
C VAL A 204 10.68 -21.34 -7.87
N LYS A 205 11.42 -20.26 -7.68
CA LYS A 205 12.62 -19.98 -8.49
C LYS A 205 13.86 -20.77 -8.08
N ARG A 206 13.79 -21.47 -6.95
CA ARG A 206 14.84 -22.36 -6.45
C ARG A 206 14.77 -23.77 -7.09
N ALA A 207 13.58 -24.18 -7.57
CA ALA A 207 13.36 -25.45 -8.24
C ALA A 207 13.68 -25.36 -9.72
#